data_8a556dd41b3699852dfaaccaf29f709e
#
_entry.id   8a556dd41b3699852dfaaccaf29f709e
#
_cell.length_a   1.000
_cell.length_b   1.000
_cell.length_c   1.000
_cell.angle_alpha   90.00
_cell.angle_beta   90.00
_cell.angle_gamma   90.00
#
_symmetry.space_group_name_H-M   'P 1'
#
loop_
_entity.id
_entity.type
_entity.pdbx_description
1 polymer ?
#
loop_
_entity_poly.entity_id
_entity_poly.type
_entity_poly.pdbx_seq_one_letter_code
_entity_poly.pdbx_strand_id
1 'polypeptide(L)'
;MADFFGKIADGFNKGVATVSTGSKNMIEKSKINTCIKNLEDEKKQLLELLGNKIYMYCKDVPENDIPREIVADFCNEIDNRLAQMEAQKAKYAELDAEMSQVRGAGANTISKLCPCGHENATGAKFCAKCGNKL
;
A
#
# COMPACT_ATOMS: atom_id res chain seq x y z
N MET A 1 1.35 21.01 -7.60
CA MET A 1 1.10 19.64 -7.08
C MET A 1 2.21 19.09 -6.18
N ALA A 2 3.43 19.53 -6.32
CA ALA A 2 4.53 19.11 -5.44
C ALA A 2 4.35 19.51 -3.96
N ASP A 3 3.71 20.64 -3.65
CA ASP A 3 3.54 21.14 -2.28
C ASP A 3 2.49 20.38 -1.43
N PHE A 4 1.58 19.71 -2.06
CA PHE A 4 0.54 18.96 -1.32
C PHE A 4 1.11 17.70 -0.67
N PHE A 5 2.02 17.01 -1.35
CA PHE A 5 2.72 15.85 -0.81
C PHE A 5 3.73 16.21 0.29
N GLY A 6 4.40 17.35 0.16
CA GLY A 6 5.32 17.85 1.19
C GLY A 6 4.62 18.14 2.51
N LYS A 7 3.45 18.79 2.47
CA LYS A 7 2.67 19.12 3.69
C LYS A 7 2.07 17.90 4.39
N ILE A 8 1.71 16.85 3.65
CA ILE A 8 1.25 15.58 4.26
C ILE A 8 2.42 14.85 4.91
N ALA A 9 3.60 14.85 4.30
CA ALA A 9 4.80 14.22 4.85
C ALA A 9 5.28 14.93 6.13
N ASP A 10 5.25 16.26 6.18
CA ASP A 10 5.68 17.04 7.36
C ASP A 10 4.70 16.95 8.53
N GLY A 11 3.40 16.89 8.27
CA GLY A 11 2.39 16.70 9.31
C GLY A 11 2.47 15.32 9.98
N PHE A 12 2.88 14.32 9.23
CA PHE A 12 3.04 12.95 9.73
C PHE A 12 4.31 12.73 10.55
N ASN A 13 5.41 13.44 10.23
CA ASN A 13 6.70 13.26 10.90
C ASN A 13 6.74 13.81 12.34
N LYS A 14 5.91 14.78 12.68
CA LYS A 14 5.89 15.40 14.02
C LYS A 14 5.18 14.57 15.11
N GLY A 15 4.35 13.57 14.72
CA GLY A 15 3.60 12.75 15.68
C GLY A 15 4.19 11.37 15.98
N VAL A 16 5.30 10.97 15.33
CA VAL A 16 5.72 9.56 15.24
C VAL A 16 6.91 9.17 16.14
N ALA A 17 7.38 10.03 17.02
CA ALA A 17 8.56 9.76 17.83
C ALA A 17 8.41 8.62 18.88
N THR A 18 7.20 8.07 19.07
CA THR A 18 6.92 7.04 20.10
C THR A 18 6.09 5.84 19.61
N VAL A 19 6.00 5.60 18.31
CA VAL A 19 5.16 4.53 17.76
C VAL A 19 5.94 3.24 17.63
N SER A 20 5.39 2.11 18.11
CA SER A 20 5.98 0.78 17.98
C SER A 20 6.20 0.39 16.50
N THR A 21 7.14 -0.52 16.23
CA THR A 21 7.49 -0.98 14.88
C THR A 21 6.27 -1.42 14.05
N GLY A 22 5.28 -2.06 14.68
CA GLY A 22 4.04 -2.49 14.04
C GLY A 22 3.19 -1.33 13.52
N SER A 23 3.13 -0.21 14.26
CA SER A 23 2.39 0.97 13.81
C SER A 23 3.11 1.72 12.70
N LYS A 24 4.45 1.72 12.67
CA LYS A 24 5.25 2.28 11.58
C LYS A 24 4.97 1.53 10.26
N ASN A 25 4.98 0.20 10.31
CA ASN A 25 4.71 -0.63 9.14
C ASN A 25 3.27 -0.44 8.62
N MET A 26 2.28 -0.26 9.51
CA MET A 26 0.91 0.08 9.09
C MET A 26 0.82 1.42 8.36
N ILE A 27 1.50 2.44 8.85
CA ILE A 27 1.55 3.76 8.22
C ILE A 27 2.22 3.66 6.84
N GLU A 28 3.30 2.91 6.75
CA GLU A 28 4.04 2.72 5.51
C GLU A 28 3.21 1.96 4.47
N LYS A 29 2.51 0.90 4.87
CA LYS A 29 1.55 0.19 4.02
C LYS A 29 0.44 1.12 3.50
N SER A 30 -0.09 2.01 4.35
CA SER A 30 -1.09 2.99 3.95
C SER A 30 -0.56 3.97 2.90
N LYS A 31 0.68 4.45 3.07
CA LYS A 31 1.36 5.32 2.08
C LYS A 31 1.56 4.60 0.74
N ILE A 32 1.98 3.34 0.78
CA ILE A 32 2.17 2.51 -0.41
C ILE A 32 0.84 2.33 -1.15
N ASN A 33 -0.24 2.01 -0.45
CA ASN A 33 -1.57 1.87 -1.05
C ASN A 33 -2.05 3.18 -1.70
N THR A 34 -1.81 4.32 -1.07
CA THR A 34 -2.12 5.63 -1.65
C THR A 34 -1.29 5.88 -2.91
N CYS A 35 -0.01 5.53 -2.90
CA CYS A 35 0.86 5.65 -4.05
C CYS A 35 0.39 4.77 -5.22
N ILE A 36 0.03 3.52 -4.96
CA ILE A 36 -0.50 2.60 -5.97
C ILE A 36 -1.78 3.17 -6.59
N LYS A 37 -2.70 3.66 -5.77
CA LYS A 37 -3.96 4.26 -6.24
C LYS A 37 -3.71 5.48 -7.13
N ASN A 38 -2.80 6.36 -6.74
CA ASN A 38 -2.44 7.52 -7.56
C ASN A 38 -1.85 7.10 -8.91
N LEU A 39 -0.99 6.08 -8.94
CA LEU A 39 -0.43 5.53 -10.17
C LEU A 39 -1.50 4.88 -11.06
N GLU A 40 -2.51 4.24 -10.47
CA GLU A 40 -3.67 3.71 -11.20
C GLU A 40 -4.49 4.83 -11.85
N ASP A 41 -4.73 5.91 -11.12
CA ASP A 41 -5.44 7.08 -11.63
C ASP A 41 -4.65 7.79 -12.76
N GLU A 42 -3.33 7.95 -12.60
CA GLU A 42 -2.46 8.49 -13.65
C GLU A 42 -2.47 7.61 -14.91
N LYS A 43 -2.35 6.29 -14.74
CA LYS A 43 -2.45 5.34 -15.87
C LYS A 43 -3.79 5.46 -16.59
N LYS A 44 -4.89 5.59 -15.84
CA LYS A 44 -6.22 5.77 -16.43
C LYS A 44 -6.30 7.05 -17.25
N GLN A 45 -5.79 8.17 -16.74
CA GLN A 45 -5.74 9.43 -17.47
C GLN A 45 -4.91 9.31 -18.76
N LEU A 46 -3.77 8.62 -18.72
CA LEU A 46 -2.96 8.39 -19.92
C LEU A 46 -3.70 7.57 -20.97
N LEU A 47 -4.45 6.55 -20.55
CA LEU A 47 -5.28 5.74 -21.45
C LEU A 47 -6.42 6.56 -22.06
N GLU A 48 -7.06 7.44 -21.30
CA GLU A 48 -8.08 8.36 -21.81
C GLU A 48 -7.52 9.35 -22.83
N LEU A 49 -6.35 9.92 -22.55
CA LEU A 49 -5.65 10.83 -23.47
C LEU A 49 -5.23 10.11 -24.75
N LEU A 50 -4.69 8.89 -24.63
CA LEU A 50 -4.33 8.06 -25.77
C LEU A 50 -5.57 7.74 -26.61
N GLY A 51 -6.67 7.32 -25.98
CA GLY A 51 -7.94 7.05 -26.65
C GLY A 51 -8.47 8.25 -27.42
N ASN A 52 -8.45 9.43 -26.82
CA ASN A 52 -8.86 10.68 -27.46
C ASN A 52 -7.95 11.02 -28.65
N LYS A 53 -6.64 10.87 -28.51
CA LYS A 53 -5.68 11.15 -29.58
C LYS A 53 -5.89 10.23 -30.78
N ILE A 54 -6.10 8.94 -30.53
CA ILE A 54 -6.41 7.95 -31.58
C ILE A 54 -7.73 8.28 -32.24
N TYR A 55 -8.78 8.59 -31.47
CA TYR A 55 -10.10 8.93 -31.98
C TYR A 55 -10.03 10.15 -32.91
N MET A 56 -9.35 11.21 -32.50
CA MET A 56 -9.19 12.41 -33.34
C MET A 56 -8.41 12.10 -34.62
N TYR A 57 -7.33 11.31 -34.51
CA TYR A 57 -6.56 10.90 -35.69
C TYR A 57 -7.41 10.11 -36.70
N CYS A 58 -8.17 9.11 -36.24
CA CYS A 58 -9.02 8.31 -37.08
C CYS A 58 -10.17 9.12 -37.73
N LYS A 59 -10.60 10.20 -37.09
CA LYS A 59 -11.62 11.09 -37.62
C LYS A 59 -11.09 11.96 -38.76
N ASP A 60 -9.83 12.42 -38.62
CA ASP A 60 -9.23 13.33 -39.59
C ASP A 60 -8.60 12.58 -40.77
N VAL A 61 -8.20 11.31 -40.58
CA VAL A 61 -7.55 10.46 -41.59
C VAL A 61 -8.35 9.17 -41.77
N PRO A 62 -9.31 9.11 -42.67
CA PRO A 62 -10.23 7.97 -42.82
C PRO A 62 -9.58 6.66 -43.29
N GLU A 63 -8.44 6.71 -43.92
CA GLU A 63 -7.70 5.53 -44.37
C GLU A 63 -6.51 5.33 -43.46
N ASN A 64 -6.60 4.35 -42.56
CA ASN A 64 -5.56 3.60 -42.21
C ASN A 64 -4.86 3.32 -40.91
N ASP A 65 -3.72 2.77 -40.96
CA ASP A 65 -2.77 2.40 -39.91
C ASP A 65 -2.40 3.60 -39.02
N ILE A 66 -2.70 3.50 -37.75
CA ILE A 66 -2.31 4.51 -36.76
C ILE A 66 -0.79 4.51 -36.67
N PRO A 67 -0.10 5.62 -36.96
CA PRO A 67 1.35 5.66 -36.87
C PRO A 67 1.81 5.35 -35.46
N ARG A 68 2.77 4.45 -35.34
CA ARG A 68 3.29 4.00 -34.06
C ARG A 68 3.85 5.15 -33.22
N GLU A 69 4.36 6.17 -33.88
CA GLU A 69 4.92 7.38 -33.26
C GLU A 69 3.86 8.17 -32.49
N ILE A 70 2.60 8.14 -32.92
CA ILE A 70 1.49 8.84 -32.22
C ILE A 70 1.23 8.22 -30.84
N VAL A 71 1.43 6.93 -30.70
CA VAL A 71 1.10 6.18 -29.48
C VAL A 71 2.32 5.78 -28.65
N ALA A 72 3.52 5.83 -29.22
CA ALA A 72 4.73 5.32 -28.59
C ALA A 72 5.02 5.98 -27.24
N ASP A 73 4.90 7.29 -27.14
CA ASP A 73 5.15 8.04 -25.93
C ASP A 73 4.17 7.65 -24.81
N PHE A 74 2.89 7.50 -25.17
CA PHE A 74 1.88 7.06 -24.21
C PHE A 74 2.11 5.64 -23.73
N CYS A 75 2.51 4.73 -24.64
CA CYS A 75 2.85 3.36 -24.25
C CYS A 75 4.01 3.34 -23.26
N ASN A 76 5.08 4.08 -23.55
CA ASN A 76 6.24 4.18 -22.66
C ASN A 76 5.87 4.76 -21.29
N GLU A 77 5.03 5.78 -21.26
CA GLU A 77 4.56 6.39 -19.99
C GLU A 77 3.70 5.41 -19.19
N ILE A 78 2.80 4.66 -19.84
CA ILE A 78 1.95 3.65 -19.21
C ILE A 78 2.82 2.52 -18.65
N ASP A 79 3.78 2.02 -19.42
CA ASP A 79 4.70 0.96 -18.99
C ASP A 79 5.52 1.41 -17.76
N ASN A 80 5.96 2.66 -17.74
CA ASN A 80 6.64 3.23 -16.59
C ASN A 80 5.74 3.26 -15.34
N ARG A 81 4.46 3.63 -15.47
CA ARG A 81 3.51 3.58 -14.33
C ARG A 81 3.26 2.15 -13.86
N LEU A 82 3.16 1.19 -14.78
CA LEU A 82 3.02 -0.22 -14.44
C LEU A 82 4.23 -0.74 -13.65
N ALA A 83 5.44 -0.44 -14.10
CA ALA A 83 6.66 -0.84 -13.41
C ALA A 83 6.75 -0.23 -12.00
N GLN A 84 6.37 1.04 -11.84
CA GLN A 84 6.32 1.68 -10.52
C GLN A 84 5.28 1.03 -9.61
N MET A 85 4.10 0.68 -10.13
CA MET A 85 3.08 -0.02 -9.37
C MET A 85 3.56 -1.38 -8.89
N GLU A 86 4.26 -2.14 -9.73
CA GLU A 86 4.83 -3.44 -9.36
C GLU A 86 5.87 -3.29 -8.25
N ALA A 87 6.76 -2.30 -8.35
CA ALA A 87 7.74 -2.02 -7.31
C ALA A 87 7.08 -1.67 -5.96
N GLN A 88 5.99 -0.90 -5.97
CA GLN A 88 5.24 -0.58 -4.75
C GLN A 88 4.51 -1.80 -4.17
N LYS A 89 3.94 -2.66 -5.02
CA LYS A 89 3.31 -3.92 -4.59
C LYS A 89 4.33 -4.88 -3.96
N ALA A 90 5.54 -4.96 -4.49
CA ALA A 90 6.62 -5.76 -3.91
C ALA A 90 6.97 -5.27 -2.50
N LYS A 91 7.17 -3.96 -2.32
CA LYS A 91 7.39 -3.36 -0.98
C LYS A 91 6.25 -3.64 0.00
N TYR A 92 5.02 -3.56 -0.48
CA TYR A 92 3.86 -3.88 0.35
C TYR A 92 3.90 -5.33 0.84
N ALA A 93 4.25 -6.27 -0.05
CA ALA A 93 4.37 -7.69 0.29
C ALA A 93 5.50 -7.96 1.29
N GLU A 94 6.64 -7.28 1.17
CA GLU A 94 7.74 -7.36 2.13
C GLU A 94 7.30 -6.91 3.53
N LEU A 95 6.66 -5.76 3.63
CA LEU A 95 6.13 -5.24 4.90
C LEU A 95 5.05 -6.16 5.50
N ASP A 96 4.25 -6.78 4.67
CA ASP A 96 3.22 -7.73 5.13
C ASP A 96 3.86 -9.01 5.69
N ALA A 97 4.92 -9.51 5.06
CA ALA A 97 5.69 -10.64 5.53
C ALA A 97 6.38 -10.34 6.87
N GLU A 98 7.00 -9.17 7.01
CA GLU A 98 7.61 -8.73 8.27
C GLU A 98 6.59 -8.64 9.40
N MET A 99 5.43 -8.04 9.14
CA MET A 99 4.35 -7.95 10.13
C MET A 99 3.81 -9.32 10.54
N SER A 100 3.74 -10.26 9.60
CA SER A 100 3.30 -11.63 9.86
C SER A 100 4.30 -12.39 10.73
N GLN A 101 5.60 -12.19 10.50
CA GLN A 101 6.65 -12.78 11.35
C GLN A 101 6.60 -12.25 12.78
N VAL A 102 6.41 -10.94 12.95
CA VAL A 102 6.28 -10.32 14.29
C VAL A 102 5.05 -10.85 15.02
N ARG A 103 3.93 -11.02 14.33
CA ARG A 103 2.71 -11.63 14.90
C ARG A 103 2.91 -13.11 15.22
N GLY A 104 3.61 -13.87 14.37
CA GLY A 104 3.92 -15.28 14.60
C GLY A 104 4.87 -15.50 15.77
N ALA A 105 5.85 -14.62 15.97
CA ALA A 105 6.75 -14.64 17.12
C ALA A 105 6.03 -14.35 18.45
N GLY A 106 4.96 -13.54 18.40
CA GLY A 106 4.08 -13.29 19.55
C GLY A 106 3.09 -14.43 19.85
N ALA A 107 2.78 -15.25 18.86
CA ALA A 107 1.82 -16.37 19.01
C ALA A 107 2.43 -17.62 19.64
N ASN A 108 3.75 -17.68 19.81
CA ASN A 108 4.44 -18.80 20.47
C ASN A 108 4.56 -18.62 22.00
N THR A 109 3.80 -17.71 22.56
CA THR A 109 3.68 -17.57 24.00
C THR A 109 2.62 -18.55 24.48
N ILE A 110 3.05 -19.59 25.18
CA ILE A 110 2.20 -20.54 25.88
C ILE A 110 1.16 -19.76 26.67
N SER A 111 -0.09 -19.80 26.26
CA SER A 111 -1.18 -19.14 26.98
C SER A 111 -1.32 -19.77 28.36
N LYS A 112 -1.39 -18.95 29.41
CA LYS A 112 -1.74 -19.46 30.74
C LYS A 112 -3.26 -19.71 30.80
N LEU A 113 -3.63 -20.97 30.91
CA LEU A 113 -5.03 -21.37 31.09
C LEU A 113 -5.44 -21.11 32.54
N CYS A 114 -6.42 -20.28 32.73
CA CYS A 114 -7.05 -20.07 34.04
C CYS A 114 -7.98 -21.24 34.40
N PRO A 115 -8.15 -21.59 35.69
CA PRO A 115 -9.17 -22.56 36.11
C PRO A 115 -10.60 -22.25 35.65
N CYS A 116 -10.89 -21.00 35.28
CA CYS A 116 -12.16 -20.60 34.69
C CYS A 116 -12.29 -20.94 33.19
N GLY A 117 -11.28 -21.56 32.57
CA GLY A 117 -11.25 -21.92 31.16
C GLY A 117 -10.86 -20.81 30.20
N HIS A 118 -10.46 -19.65 30.70
CA HIS A 118 -10.00 -18.53 29.86
C HIS A 118 -8.50 -18.59 29.60
N GLU A 119 -8.11 -18.47 28.34
CA GLU A 119 -6.70 -18.37 27.93
C GLU A 119 -6.20 -16.92 28.09
N ASN A 120 -5.12 -16.75 28.81
CA ASN A 120 -4.53 -15.45 29.09
C ASN A 120 -3.15 -15.33 28.43
N ALA A 121 -2.75 -14.10 28.12
CA ALA A 121 -1.44 -13.83 27.54
C ALA A 121 -0.31 -14.31 28.46
N THR A 122 0.79 -14.75 27.88
CA THR A 122 1.99 -15.15 28.63
C THR A 122 2.49 -13.99 29.46
N GLY A 123 2.75 -14.25 30.74
CA GLY A 123 3.15 -13.21 31.69
C GLY A 123 1.98 -12.49 32.36
N ALA A 124 0.74 -12.80 32.03
CA ALA A 124 -0.42 -12.31 32.76
C ALA A 124 -0.33 -12.79 34.24
N LYS A 125 -0.46 -11.88 35.15
CA LYS A 125 -0.48 -12.16 36.61
C LYS A 125 -1.89 -12.44 37.13
N PHE A 126 -2.89 -11.98 36.38
CA PHE A 126 -4.30 -12.14 36.72
C PHE A 126 -5.10 -12.49 35.44
N CYS A 127 -6.15 -13.28 35.61
CA CYS A 127 -7.05 -13.62 34.51
C CYS A 127 -7.89 -12.42 34.10
N ALA A 128 -7.90 -12.11 32.79
CA ALA A 128 -8.68 -11.00 32.24
C ALA A 128 -10.20 -11.21 32.35
N LYS A 129 -10.66 -12.48 32.52
CA LYS A 129 -12.07 -12.80 32.59
C LYS A 129 -12.63 -12.84 34.02
N CYS A 130 -11.90 -13.44 34.96
CA CYS A 130 -12.38 -13.67 36.32
C CYS A 130 -11.55 -12.99 37.41
N GLY A 131 -10.44 -12.35 37.08
CA GLY A 131 -9.57 -11.68 38.02
C GLY A 131 -8.72 -12.59 38.91
N ASN A 132 -8.79 -13.91 38.77
CA ASN A 132 -7.99 -14.84 39.54
C ASN A 132 -6.51 -14.69 39.21
N LYS A 133 -5.65 -14.85 40.22
CA LYS A 133 -4.21 -14.89 40.06
C LYS A 133 -3.79 -16.14 39.26
N LEU A 134 -2.91 -15.94 38.27
CA LEU A 134 -2.40 -16.98 37.35
C LEU A 134 -0.98 -17.41 37.72
#